data_c34d40989a7f20ff5c143e594bae7e82
#
_entry.id   c34d40989a7f20ff5c143e594bae7e82
#
_cell.length_a   1.000
_cell.length_b   1.000
_cell.length_c   1.000
_cell.angle_alpha   90.00
_cell.angle_beta   90.00
_cell.angle_gamma   90.00
#
_symmetry.space_group_name_H-M   'P 1'
#
loop_
_entity.id
_entity.type
_entity.pdbx_description
1 polymer ?
#
loop_
_entity_poly.entity_id
_entity_poly.type
_entity_poly.pdbx_seq_one_letter_code
_entity_poly.pdbx_strand_id
1 'polypeptide(L)'
;TFTGLRNGDIDIYMEAWKQNIIDTYQEGIEKGEIVEVSVNFDDNAQGLYVPTFVIEGDPSRGIEPMAPDLEYIEDLPEYRELFKDPEQPSKGRIYGSIPGWAADEILHQKYETYGLDETYNYFRPGSDTALAAAISTASEEGKPFVGYYWEPTWISGKYDITLLKEEEYSDEKWNNGYACEWPGTDVTIVVNSSVLEKAPEVVDFLENYETSSKLTAEALAFMQDNDAGTEDAAKWFLQEREDVWTSWVSDEVAQKVKESL
;
A
#
# COMPACT_ATOMS: atom_id res chain seq x y z
N THR A 1 -3.75 -15.48 12.38
CA THR A 1 -4.87 -15.51 11.40
C THR A 1 -4.66 -16.62 10.36
N PHE A 2 -3.52 -16.69 9.67
CA PHE A 2 -3.29 -17.66 8.58
C PHE A 2 -3.29 -19.13 9.04
N THR A 3 -2.74 -19.42 10.23
CA THR A 3 -2.85 -20.76 10.84
C THR A 3 -4.30 -21.19 11.04
N GLY A 4 -5.18 -20.27 11.46
CA GLY A 4 -6.62 -20.54 11.60
C GLY A 4 -7.29 -20.87 10.26
N LEU A 5 -6.88 -20.22 9.15
CA LEU A 5 -7.35 -20.56 7.80
C LEU A 5 -6.95 -21.98 7.41
N ARG A 6 -5.69 -22.37 7.62
CA ARG A 6 -5.18 -23.73 7.34
C ARG A 6 -5.92 -24.79 8.16
N ASN A 7 -6.23 -24.50 9.41
CA ASN A 7 -6.95 -25.43 10.30
C ASN A 7 -8.47 -25.47 10.07
N GLY A 8 -9.04 -24.55 9.31
CA GLY A 8 -10.48 -24.42 9.10
C GLY A 8 -11.24 -23.69 10.21
N ASP A 9 -10.52 -22.96 11.07
CA ASP A 9 -11.12 -22.04 12.06
C ASP A 9 -11.60 -20.73 11.39
N ILE A 10 -11.02 -20.43 10.22
CA ILE A 10 -11.37 -19.32 9.33
C ILE A 10 -11.60 -19.94 7.95
N ASP A 11 -12.71 -19.59 7.29
CA ASP A 11 -13.07 -20.12 6.00
C ASP A 11 -12.40 -19.35 4.84
N ILE A 12 -12.32 -18.02 4.92
CA ILE A 12 -11.89 -17.15 3.82
C ILE A 12 -10.90 -16.11 4.33
N TYR A 13 -9.86 -15.85 3.56
CA TYR A 13 -8.90 -14.78 3.79
C TYR A 13 -8.77 -13.94 2.51
N MET A 14 -9.35 -12.72 2.55
CA MET A 14 -9.55 -11.88 1.37
C MET A 14 -8.29 -11.13 0.93
N GLU A 15 -7.27 -11.03 1.80
CA GLU A 15 -6.11 -10.18 1.56
C GLU A 15 -4.84 -10.86 2.08
N ALA A 16 -4.40 -11.89 1.36
CA ALA A 16 -3.20 -12.64 1.69
C ALA A 16 -1.97 -12.05 0.98
N TRP A 17 -1.15 -11.33 1.74
CA TRP A 17 0.18 -10.84 1.31
C TRP A 17 1.15 -12.03 1.32
N LYS A 18 1.06 -12.87 0.28
CA LYS A 18 1.70 -14.19 0.24
C LYS A 18 3.21 -14.17 0.43
N GLN A 19 3.91 -13.12 -0.04
CA GLN A 19 5.35 -12.97 0.14
C GLN A 19 5.77 -12.83 1.61
N ASN A 20 4.93 -12.23 2.44
CA ASN A 20 5.21 -12.07 3.87
C ASN A 20 5.10 -13.39 4.66
N ILE A 21 4.49 -14.42 4.07
CA ILE A 21 4.21 -15.72 4.70
C ILE A 21 4.49 -16.89 3.77
N ILE A 22 5.41 -16.72 2.82
CA ILE A 22 5.59 -17.61 1.66
C ILE A 22 5.75 -19.08 2.03
N ASP A 23 6.58 -19.41 3.02
CA ASP A 23 6.83 -20.79 3.42
C ASP A 23 5.55 -21.46 3.95
N THR A 24 4.82 -20.76 4.83
CA THR A 24 3.57 -21.26 5.43
C THR A 24 2.45 -21.34 4.40
N TYR A 25 2.47 -20.42 3.43
CA TYR A 25 1.52 -20.36 2.32
C TYR A 25 1.71 -21.56 1.38
N GLN A 26 2.93 -21.80 0.91
CA GLN A 26 3.27 -22.92 0.03
C GLN A 26 2.98 -24.26 0.70
N GLU A 27 3.37 -24.41 1.96
CA GLU A 27 3.06 -25.61 2.73
C GLU A 27 1.55 -25.91 2.80
N GLY A 28 0.72 -24.87 3.02
CA GLY A 28 -0.75 -25.02 3.05
C GLY A 28 -1.34 -25.45 1.72
N ILE A 29 -0.85 -24.92 0.60
CA ILE A 29 -1.23 -25.33 -0.76
C ILE A 29 -0.81 -26.79 -1.02
N GLU A 30 0.45 -27.14 -0.76
CA GLU A 30 0.97 -28.49 -0.99
C GLU A 30 0.24 -29.57 -0.19
N LYS A 31 -0.20 -29.25 1.02
CA LYS A 31 -0.99 -30.16 1.86
C LYS A 31 -2.47 -30.19 1.51
N GLY A 32 -2.94 -29.32 0.63
CA GLY A 32 -4.35 -29.18 0.28
C GLY A 32 -5.22 -28.65 1.42
N GLU A 33 -4.63 -27.91 2.37
CA GLU A 33 -5.33 -27.29 3.48
C GLU A 33 -6.05 -26.01 3.05
N ILE A 34 -5.48 -25.32 2.07
CA ILE A 34 -5.99 -24.07 1.50
C ILE A 34 -5.94 -24.08 -0.03
N VAL A 35 -6.73 -23.20 -0.64
CA VAL A 35 -6.76 -22.96 -2.09
C VAL A 35 -6.68 -21.46 -2.35
N GLU A 36 -5.75 -21.04 -3.20
CA GLU A 36 -5.74 -19.70 -3.78
C GLU A 36 -6.84 -19.65 -4.84
N VAL A 37 -7.80 -18.73 -4.67
CA VAL A 37 -8.97 -18.61 -5.54
C VAL A 37 -8.72 -17.59 -6.64
N SER A 38 -8.25 -16.41 -6.27
CA SER A 38 -8.01 -15.30 -7.20
C SER A 38 -6.98 -14.31 -6.64
N VAL A 39 -6.56 -13.37 -7.48
CA VAL A 39 -5.81 -12.17 -7.06
C VAL A 39 -6.83 -11.07 -6.77
N ASN A 40 -6.77 -10.52 -5.55
CA ASN A 40 -7.61 -9.38 -5.17
C ASN A 40 -7.11 -8.10 -5.85
N PHE A 41 -5.80 -7.81 -5.74
CA PHE A 41 -5.11 -6.74 -6.45
C PHE A 41 -3.60 -7.02 -6.50
N ASP A 42 -2.92 -6.49 -7.53
CA ASP A 42 -1.50 -6.64 -7.81
C ASP A 42 -0.77 -5.29 -8.06
N ASP A 43 -1.52 -4.19 -7.96
CA ASP A 43 -1.08 -2.83 -8.23
C ASP A 43 -0.60 -2.07 -6.97
N ASN A 44 -0.23 -2.81 -5.91
CA ASN A 44 0.35 -2.23 -4.71
C ASN A 44 1.78 -1.74 -4.93
N ALA A 45 2.16 -0.74 -4.14
CA ALA A 45 3.49 -0.14 -4.20
C ALA A 45 4.01 0.24 -2.82
N GLN A 46 5.32 0.31 -2.67
CA GLN A 46 5.97 0.84 -1.48
C GLN A 46 7.35 1.40 -1.83
N GLY A 47 7.80 2.40 -1.09
CA GLY A 47 9.09 3.05 -1.32
C GLY A 47 9.15 4.44 -0.70
N LEU A 48 9.98 5.32 -1.26
CA LEU A 48 10.04 6.72 -0.86
C LEU A 48 9.03 7.54 -1.66
N TYR A 49 8.13 8.20 -0.95
CA TYR A 49 7.10 9.07 -1.50
C TYR A 49 7.35 10.52 -1.17
N VAL A 50 6.88 11.39 -2.04
CA VAL A 50 6.73 12.83 -1.80
C VAL A 50 5.28 13.24 -2.09
N PRO A 51 4.71 14.29 -1.45
CA PRO A 51 3.46 14.86 -1.91
C PRO A 51 3.60 15.33 -3.36
N THR A 52 2.65 15.00 -4.22
CA THR A 52 2.73 15.26 -5.66
C THR A 52 2.95 16.74 -5.99
N PHE A 53 2.40 17.66 -5.17
CA PHE A 53 2.61 19.09 -5.36
C PHE A 53 4.08 19.54 -5.21
N VAL A 54 4.93 18.75 -4.59
CA VAL A 54 6.38 19.03 -4.51
C VAL A 54 7.00 19.01 -5.92
N ILE A 55 6.53 18.09 -6.76
CA ILE A 55 7.00 17.92 -8.14
C ILE A 55 6.17 18.76 -9.11
N GLU A 56 4.85 18.68 -9.05
CA GLU A 56 3.95 19.25 -10.06
C GLU A 56 3.38 20.63 -9.67
N GLY A 57 3.49 21.00 -8.38
CA GLY A 57 2.79 22.15 -7.83
C GLY A 57 1.31 21.85 -7.56
N ASP A 58 0.61 22.84 -7.00
CA ASP A 58 -0.84 22.82 -6.83
C ASP A 58 -1.40 24.23 -7.09
N PRO A 59 -1.81 24.50 -8.33
CA PRO A 59 -2.34 25.83 -8.70
C PRO A 59 -3.60 26.21 -7.90
N SER A 60 -4.41 25.25 -7.47
CA SER A 60 -5.63 25.53 -6.70
C SER A 60 -5.33 26.10 -5.32
N ARG A 61 -4.15 25.77 -4.78
CA ARG A 61 -3.64 26.24 -3.49
C ARG A 61 -2.57 27.33 -3.65
N GLY A 62 -2.20 27.68 -4.88
CA GLY A 62 -1.14 28.64 -5.19
C GLY A 62 0.25 28.12 -4.85
N ILE A 63 0.48 26.82 -4.96
CA ILE A 63 1.76 26.17 -4.70
C ILE A 63 2.47 25.94 -6.04
N GLU A 64 3.63 26.56 -6.24
CA GLU A 64 4.49 26.31 -7.38
C GLU A 64 5.30 25.01 -7.16
N PRO A 65 5.70 24.30 -8.25
CA PRO A 65 6.58 23.14 -8.14
C PRO A 65 7.87 23.49 -7.37
N MET A 66 8.21 22.70 -6.38
CA MET A 66 9.41 22.90 -5.54
C MET A 66 10.60 22.10 -6.04
N ALA A 67 10.35 20.96 -6.66
CA ALA A 67 11.34 20.03 -7.20
C ALA A 67 10.83 19.40 -8.51
N PRO A 68 10.66 20.18 -9.60
CA PRO A 68 10.02 19.68 -10.83
C PRO A 68 10.81 18.58 -11.56
N ASP A 69 12.10 18.48 -11.30
CA ASP A 69 12.98 17.48 -11.92
C ASP A 69 13.28 16.29 -11.00
N LEU A 70 12.64 16.21 -9.80
CA LEU A 70 12.78 15.09 -8.88
C LEU A 70 11.96 13.91 -9.38
N GLU A 71 12.61 12.89 -9.88
CA GLU A 71 12.00 11.70 -10.45
C GLU A 71 12.47 10.41 -9.76
N TYR A 72 13.77 10.32 -9.51
CA TYR A 72 14.41 9.13 -8.94
C TYR A 72 14.92 9.37 -7.52
N ILE A 73 15.10 8.28 -6.78
CA ILE A 73 15.73 8.35 -5.43
C ILE A 73 17.11 8.98 -5.49
N GLU A 74 17.87 8.71 -6.55
CA GLU A 74 19.21 9.23 -6.80
C GLU A 74 19.25 10.76 -6.98
N ASP A 75 18.13 11.40 -7.28
CA ASP A 75 18.04 12.85 -7.44
C ASP A 75 17.97 13.57 -6.07
N LEU A 76 17.57 12.87 -5.01
CA LEU A 76 17.36 13.44 -3.67
C LEU A 76 18.54 14.28 -3.15
N PRO A 77 19.82 13.92 -3.35
CA PRO A 77 20.95 14.73 -2.87
C PRO A 77 20.91 16.17 -3.32
N GLU A 78 20.39 16.48 -4.52
CA GLU A 78 20.26 17.83 -5.06
C GLU A 78 19.20 18.66 -4.32
N TYR A 79 18.21 17.99 -3.70
CA TYR A 79 17.06 18.61 -3.02
C TYR A 79 17.18 18.59 -1.49
N ARG A 80 18.34 18.29 -0.90
CA ARG A 80 18.50 18.19 0.56
C ARG A 80 18.06 19.45 1.32
N GLU A 81 18.26 20.65 0.74
CA GLU A 81 17.86 21.91 1.36
C GLU A 81 16.33 22.10 1.37
N LEU A 82 15.62 21.49 0.43
CA LEU A 82 14.16 21.46 0.38
C LEU A 82 13.60 20.59 1.53
N PHE A 83 14.19 19.42 1.73
CA PHE A 83 13.79 18.45 2.76
C PHE A 83 14.63 18.59 4.06
N LYS A 84 15.00 19.80 4.40
CA LYS A 84 15.92 20.09 5.49
C LYS A 84 15.51 19.48 6.82
N ASP A 85 16.45 18.82 7.49
CA ASP A 85 16.24 18.28 8.82
C ASP A 85 16.19 19.39 9.87
N PRO A 86 15.10 19.53 10.64
CA PRO A 86 14.99 20.58 11.67
C PRO A 86 15.97 20.39 12.83
N GLU A 87 16.44 19.17 13.10
CA GLU A 87 17.38 18.87 14.18
C GLU A 87 18.83 18.98 13.72
N GLN A 88 19.09 18.67 12.44
CA GLN A 88 20.42 18.76 11.84
C GLN A 88 20.36 19.48 10.48
N PRO A 89 20.28 20.82 10.47
CA PRO A 89 20.04 21.60 9.26
C PRO A 89 21.10 21.52 8.14
N SER A 90 22.23 20.86 8.38
CA SER A 90 23.25 20.58 7.37
C SER A 90 22.88 19.39 6.46
N LYS A 91 21.86 18.63 6.83
CA LYS A 91 21.34 17.48 6.08
C LYS A 91 19.84 17.64 5.81
N GLY A 92 19.36 16.89 4.83
CA GLY A 92 17.93 16.62 4.66
C GLY A 92 17.44 15.57 5.67
N ARG A 93 16.12 15.39 5.78
CA ARG A 93 15.48 14.30 6.53
C ARG A 93 14.70 13.41 5.58
N ILE A 94 14.98 12.11 5.62
CA ILE A 94 14.11 11.07 5.07
C ILE A 94 13.38 10.40 6.24
N TYR A 95 12.06 10.36 6.18
CA TYR A 95 11.26 9.57 7.13
C TYR A 95 11.34 8.10 6.70
N GLY A 96 11.98 7.30 7.53
CA GLY A 96 12.12 5.86 7.33
C GLY A 96 10.85 5.09 7.66
N SER A 97 10.95 3.76 7.57
CA SER A 97 9.88 2.87 7.96
C SER A 97 9.85 2.65 9.49
N ILE A 98 8.93 1.80 9.94
CA ILE A 98 8.66 1.58 11.36
C ILE A 98 9.68 0.57 11.93
N PRO A 99 10.36 0.88 13.04
CA PRO A 99 11.28 -0.06 13.67
C PRO A 99 10.65 -1.43 13.95
N GLY A 100 11.31 -2.49 13.51
CA GLY A 100 10.85 -3.86 13.66
C GLY A 100 10.03 -4.39 12.47
N TRP A 101 9.74 -3.54 11.48
CA TRP A 101 9.24 -4.01 10.18
C TRP A 101 10.42 -4.42 9.28
N ALA A 102 10.22 -5.45 8.46
CA ALA A 102 11.21 -5.82 7.44
C ALA A 102 11.51 -4.66 6.48
N ALA A 103 10.51 -3.84 6.21
CA ALA A 103 10.65 -2.64 5.40
C ALA A 103 11.65 -1.62 5.96
N ASP A 104 11.83 -1.51 7.30
CA ASP A 104 12.81 -0.60 7.88
C ASP A 104 14.24 -1.06 7.60
N GLU A 105 14.50 -2.36 7.70
CA GLU A 105 15.83 -2.93 7.42
C GLU A 105 16.19 -2.78 5.94
N ILE A 106 15.25 -3.12 5.05
CA ILE A 106 15.44 -3.01 3.60
C ILE A 106 15.65 -1.55 3.19
N LEU A 107 14.78 -0.65 3.62
CA LEU A 107 14.87 0.77 3.26
C LEU A 107 16.14 1.43 3.81
N HIS A 108 16.55 1.06 5.02
CA HIS A 108 17.82 1.57 5.59
C HIS A 108 19.02 1.10 4.77
N GLN A 109 19.01 -0.15 4.31
CA GLN A 109 20.06 -0.63 3.42
C GLN A 109 20.03 0.07 2.05
N LYS A 110 18.83 0.33 1.47
CA LYS A 110 18.69 1.15 0.26
C LYS A 110 19.26 2.56 0.46
N TYR A 111 18.93 3.21 1.58
CA TYR A 111 19.43 4.53 1.93
C TYR A 111 20.97 4.59 1.93
N GLU A 112 21.65 3.55 2.44
CA GLU A 112 23.10 3.43 2.39
C GLU A 112 23.59 3.12 0.96
N THR A 113 22.93 2.21 0.24
CA THR A 113 23.31 1.78 -1.11
C THR A 113 23.24 2.92 -2.12
N TYR A 114 22.23 3.81 -2.00
CA TYR A 114 22.09 5.01 -2.83
C TYR A 114 22.96 6.20 -2.33
N GLY A 115 23.79 6.00 -1.27
CA GLY A 115 24.65 7.06 -0.72
C GLY A 115 23.89 8.24 -0.12
N LEU A 116 22.63 8.05 0.26
CA LEU A 116 21.80 9.11 0.84
C LEU A 116 22.26 9.48 2.26
N ASP A 117 22.99 8.61 2.94
CA ASP A 117 23.59 8.84 4.25
C ASP A 117 24.61 10.00 4.27
N GLU A 118 25.17 10.37 3.14
CA GLU A 118 26.05 11.55 3.04
C GLU A 118 25.26 12.85 3.17
N THR A 119 24.04 12.92 2.67
CA THR A 119 23.26 14.16 2.51
C THR A 119 21.99 14.23 3.34
N TYR A 120 21.49 13.11 3.81
CA TYR A 120 20.26 13.00 4.61
C TYR A 120 20.49 12.31 5.94
N ASN A 121 19.58 12.55 6.88
CA ASN A 121 19.39 11.75 8.09
C ASN A 121 18.19 10.81 7.88
N TYR A 122 18.36 9.56 8.27
CA TYR A 122 17.28 8.57 8.29
C TYR A 122 16.54 8.67 9.62
N PHE A 123 15.34 9.26 9.59
CA PHE A 123 14.51 9.45 10.77
C PHE A 123 13.49 8.32 10.88
N ARG A 124 13.52 7.54 11.96
CA ARG A 124 12.57 6.48 12.23
C ARG A 124 11.38 7.00 13.02
N PRO A 125 10.17 7.05 12.44
CA PRO A 125 8.96 7.38 13.19
C PRO A 125 8.67 6.27 14.21
N GLY A 126 8.05 6.64 15.34
CA GLY A 126 7.79 5.68 16.42
C GLY A 126 6.65 4.71 16.15
N SER A 127 5.81 4.99 15.14
CA SER A 127 4.66 4.17 14.73
C SER A 127 4.19 4.54 13.31
N ASP A 128 3.35 3.69 12.72
CA ASP A 128 2.62 3.96 11.48
C ASP A 128 1.74 5.21 11.59
N THR A 129 1.05 5.38 12.71
CA THR A 129 0.26 6.58 12.99
C THR A 129 1.11 7.85 13.00
N ALA A 130 2.33 7.80 13.56
CA ALA A 130 3.25 8.95 13.54
C ALA A 130 3.76 9.26 12.13
N LEU A 131 4.02 8.24 11.32
CA LEU A 131 4.41 8.41 9.91
C LEU A 131 3.25 9.00 9.09
N ALA A 132 2.05 8.45 9.24
CA ALA A 132 0.84 8.97 8.60
C ALA A 132 0.57 10.42 8.99
N ALA A 133 0.73 10.79 10.27
CA ALA A 133 0.58 12.16 10.73
C ALA A 133 1.63 13.10 10.11
N ALA A 134 2.86 12.65 9.91
CA ALA A 134 3.91 13.47 9.30
C ALA A 134 3.59 13.81 7.84
N ILE A 135 3.20 12.81 7.03
CA ILE A 135 2.87 13.02 5.61
C ILE A 135 1.55 13.78 5.43
N SER A 136 0.50 13.48 6.24
CA SER A 136 -0.77 14.20 6.17
C SER A 136 -0.60 15.67 6.54
N THR A 137 0.13 15.98 7.63
CA THR A 137 0.41 17.36 8.03
C THR A 137 1.19 18.12 6.96
N ALA A 138 2.21 17.49 6.36
CA ALA A 138 2.96 18.10 5.27
C ALA A 138 2.06 18.38 4.06
N SER A 139 1.20 17.43 3.70
CA SER A 139 0.25 17.56 2.59
C SER A 139 -0.76 18.69 2.83
N GLU A 140 -1.35 18.77 4.02
CA GLU A 140 -2.31 19.81 4.40
C GLU A 140 -1.68 21.21 4.44
N GLU A 141 -0.47 21.33 4.97
CA GLU A 141 0.24 22.60 5.09
C GLU A 141 0.98 23.04 3.82
N GLY A 142 0.99 22.20 2.76
CA GLY A 142 1.76 22.50 1.54
C GLY A 142 3.27 22.51 1.75
N LYS A 143 3.75 21.68 2.67
CA LYS A 143 5.18 21.57 3.02
C LYS A 143 5.82 20.37 2.35
N PRO A 144 7.11 20.45 2.00
CA PRO A 144 7.82 19.31 1.44
C PRO A 144 7.96 18.20 2.50
N PHE A 145 7.82 16.97 2.03
CA PHE A 145 8.04 15.73 2.80
C PHE A 145 8.69 14.72 1.85
N VAL A 146 9.60 13.91 2.35
CA VAL A 146 10.09 12.70 1.70
C VAL A 146 10.21 11.58 2.73
N GLY A 147 9.62 10.43 2.43
CA GLY A 147 9.66 9.31 3.36
C GLY A 147 9.03 8.05 2.83
N TYR A 148 9.26 6.97 3.56
CA TYR A 148 8.64 5.68 3.30
C TYR A 148 7.12 5.78 3.39
N TYR A 149 6.47 5.19 2.42
CA TYR A 149 5.06 4.87 2.50
C TYR A 149 4.72 3.65 1.65
N TRP A 150 3.48 3.22 1.70
CA TRP A 150 2.98 2.08 0.92
C TRP A 150 1.52 2.29 0.51
N GLU A 151 1.10 1.55 -0.50
CA GLU A 151 -0.27 1.53 -1.01
C GLU A 151 -0.82 0.09 -1.01
N PRO A 152 -2.13 -0.09 -0.71
CA PRO A 152 -3.13 0.93 -0.43
C PRO A 152 -3.18 1.38 1.04
N THR A 153 -3.41 2.67 1.28
CA THR A 153 -3.66 3.23 2.62
C THR A 153 -4.67 4.38 2.53
N TRP A 154 -5.18 4.84 3.68
CA TRP A 154 -6.02 6.03 3.71
C TRP A 154 -5.29 7.31 3.27
N ILE A 155 -3.97 7.36 3.44
CA ILE A 155 -3.14 8.48 2.97
C ILE A 155 -3.17 8.57 1.44
N SER A 156 -2.90 7.46 0.74
CA SER A 156 -2.93 7.44 -0.72
C SER A 156 -4.34 7.61 -1.31
N GLY A 157 -5.38 7.33 -0.51
CA GLY A 157 -6.76 7.60 -0.90
C GLY A 157 -7.20 9.05 -0.70
N LYS A 158 -6.51 9.81 0.17
CA LYS A 158 -6.86 11.17 0.52
C LYS A 158 -5.95 12.24 -0.07
N TYR A 159 -4.67 11.94 -0.20
CA TYR A 159 -3.65 12.86 -0.67
C TYR A 159 -2.97 12.33 -1.92
N ASP A 160 -2.71 13.23 -2.86
CA ASP A 160 -1.90 12.92 -4.03
C ASP A 160 -0.43 12.82 -3.59
N ILE A 161 0.11 11.61 -3.62
CA ILE A 161 1.50 11.30 -3.31
C ILE A 161 2.18 10.61 -4.50
N THR A 162 3.42 10.91 -4.73
CA THR A 162 4.20 10.35 -5.84
C THR A 162 5.32 9.48 -5.30
N LEU A 163 5.36 8.22 -5.73
CA LEU A 163 6.47 7.30 -5.50
C LEU A 163 7.67 7.74 -6.32
N LEU A 164 8.81 7.94 -5.68
CA LEU A 164 10.07 8.16 -6.38
C LEU A 164 10.52 6.86 -7.06
N LYS A 165 10.95 6.98 -8.30
CA LYS A 165 11.39 5.84 -9.09
C LYS A 165 12.74 5.30 -8.61
N GLU A 166 12.93 4.05 -8.88
CA GLU A 166 14.17 3.31 -8.77
C GLU A 166 14.41 2.54 -10.08
N GLU A 167 15.55 1.90 -10.23
CA GLU A 167 15.72 0.96 -11.33
C GLU A 167 14.77 -0.23 -11.18
N GLU A 168 14.38 -0.84 -12.31
CA GLU A 168 13.49 -2.00 -12.32
C GLU A 168 14.02 -3.14 -11.45
N TYR A 169 13.09 -3.84 -10.80
CA TYR A 169 13.39 -4.98 -9.95
C TYR A 169 14.21 -6.05 -10.68
N SER A 170 15.22 -6.55 -10.01
CA SER A 170 15.88 -7.80 -10.37
C SER A 170 16.42 -8.49 -9.12
N ASP A 171 16.43 -9.83 -9.13
CA ASP A 171 16.96 -10.63 -8.03
C ASP A 171 18.41 -10.30 -7.71
N GLU A 172 19.22 -9.98 -8.73
CA GLU A 172 20.63 -9.61 -8.58
C GLU A 172 20.79 -8.34 -7.74
N LYS A 173 20.05 -7.27 -8.10
CA LYS A 173 20.09 -5.98 -7.40
C LYS A 173 19.45 -6.07 -6.02
N TRP A 174 18.32 -6.77 -5.93
CA TRP A 174 17.63 -6.99 -4.67
C TRP A 174 18.51 -7.69 -3.63
N ASN A 175 19.20 -8.74 -4.03
CA ASN A 175 20.12 -9.47 -3.14
C ASN A 175 21.48 -8.76 -2.92
N ASN A 176 21.74 -7.67 -3.63
CA ASN A 176 22.99 -6.91 -3.54
C ASN A 176 22.72 -5.46 -3.12
N GLY A 177 22.15 -5.27 -1.93
CA GLY A 177 21.92 -3.95 -1.33
C GLY A 177 20.61 -3.28 -1.71
N TYR A 178 19.69 -4.02 -2.35
CA TYR A 178 18.34 -3.54 -2.72
C TYR A 178 18.35 -2.32 -3.67
N ALA A 179 19.33 -2.20 -4.58
CA ALA A 179 19.46 -1.08 -5.51
C ALA A 179 18.46 -1.16 -6.69
N CYS A 180 17.19 -1.36 -6.41
CA CYS A 180 16.09 -1.45 -7.36
C CYS A 180 14.75 -1.26 -6.66
N GLU A 181 13.68 -1.08 -7.41
CA GLU A 181 12.32 -0.99 -6.88
C GLU A 181 11.94 -2.23 -6.03
N TRP A 182 10.93 -2.08 -5.21
CA TRP A 182 10.37 -3.18 -4.45
C TRP A 182 9.69 -4.18 -5.39
N PRO A 183 9.81 -5.50 -5.11
CA PRO A 183 9.10 -6.49 -5.91
C PRO A 183 7.60 -6.30 -5.78
N GLY A 184 6.90 -6.34 -6.91
CA GLY A 184 5.45 -6.39 -6.93
C GLY A 184 4.93 -7.58 -6.12
N THR A 185 3.81 -7.40 -5.45
CA THR A 185 3.22 -8.44 -4.59
C THR A 185 1.77 -8.67 -4.99
N ASP A 186 1.45 -9.88 -5.49
CA ASP A 186 0.06 -10.27 -5.63
C ASP A 186 -0.56 -10.43 -4.23
N VAL A 187 -1.61 -9.70 -3.99
CA VAL A 187 -2.46 -9.87 -2.81
C VAL A 187 -3.61 -10.79 -3.19
N THR A 188 -3.64 -11.98 -2.62
CA THR A 188 -4.52 -13.06 -3.09
C THR A 188 -5.67 -13.35 -2.14
N ILE A 189 -6.75 -13.89 -2.70
CA ILE A 189 -7.88 -14.43 -1.95
C ILE A 189 -7.65 -15.92 -1.77
N VAL A 190 -7.66 -16.35 -0.52
CA VAL A 190 -7.38 -17.73 -0.14
C VAL A 190 -8.50 -18.26 0.73
N VAL A 191 -8.93 -19.48 0.45
CA VAL A 191 -9.95 -20.17 1.24
C VAL A 191 -9.41 -21.46 1.86
N ASN A 192 -9.99 -21.87 2.98
CA ASN A 192 -9.82 -23.23 3.45
C ASN A 192 -10.42 -24.19 2.42
N SER A 193 -9.75 -25.29 2.08
CA SER A 193 -10.17 -26.21 1.02
C SER A 193 -11.58 -26.76 1.19
N SER A 194 -12.10 -26.84 2.43
CA SER A 194 -13.47 -27.29 2.71
C SER A 194 -14.54 -26.32 2.18
N VAL A 195 -14.19 -25.06 1.87
CA VAL A 195 -15.14 -24.05 1.33
C VAL A 195 -15.60 -24.43 -0.06
N LEU A 196 -14.73 -25.09 -0.86
CA LEU A 196 -15.08 -25.54 -2.22
C LEU A 196 -16.33 -26.45 -2.24
N GLU A 197 -16.52 -27.24 -1.19
CA GLU A 197 -17.68 -28.12 -1.05
C GLU A 197 -18.82 -27.49 -0.26
N LYS A 198 -18.48 -26.72 0.80
CA LYS A 198 -19.47 -26.10 1.70
C LYS A 198 -20.27 -24.98 1.05
N ALA A 199 -19.60 -24.17 0.22
CA ALA A 199 -20.16 -22.93 -0.31
C ALA A 199 -19.64 -22.62 -1.75
N PRO A 200 -19.94 -23.48 -2.75
CA PRO A 200 -19.44 -23.28 -4.12
C PRO A 200 -19.87 -21.93 -4.71
N GLU A 201 -21.07 -21.44 -4.39
CA GLU A 201 -21.56 -20.15 -4.87
C GLU A 201 -20.74 -18.95 -4.31
N VAL A 202 -20.16 -19.12 -3.13
CA VAL A 202 -19.23 -18.11 -2.56
C VAL A 202 -17.89 -18.18 -3.30
N VAL A 203 -17.44 -19.40 -3.65
CA VAL A 203 -16.21 -19.55 -4.45
C VAL A 203 -16.37 -18.88 -5.82
N ASP A 204 -17.49 -19.09 -6.50
CA ASP A 204 -17.80 -18.43 -7.77
C ASP A 204 -17.77 -16.90 -7.65
N PHE A 205 -18.25 -16.35 -6.53
CA PHE A 205 -18.13 -14.91 -6.24
C PHE A 205 -16.67 -14.49 -6.04
N LEU A 206 -15.90 -15.24 -5.25
CA LEU A 206 -14.50 -14.91 -4.94
C LEU A 206 -13.59 -15.04 -6.19
N GLU A 207 -13.90 -15.91 -7.13
CA GLU A 207 -13.20 -16.04 -8.41
C GLU A 207 -13.35 -14.78 -9.31
N ASN A 208 -14.46 -14.08 -9.14
CA ASN A 208 -14.75 -12.84 -9.88
C ASN A 208 -14.42 -11.56 -9.09
N TYR A 209 -14.11 -11.71 -7.80
CA TYR A 209 -13.80 -10.56 -6.94
C TYR A 209 -12.42 -10.02 -7.28
N GLU A 210 -12.38 -8.78 -7.75
CA GLU A 210 -11.16 -8.06 -8.10
C GLU A 210 -11.31 -6.59 -7.67
N THR A 211 -10.33 -6.08 -6.95
CA THR A 211 -10.25 -4.67 -6.57
C THR A 211 -8.99 -4.03 -7.13
N SER A 212 -8.58 -2.92 -6.59
CA SER A 212 -7.29 -2.29 -6.86
C SER A 212 -6.80 -1.55 -5.61
N SER A 213 -5.51 -1.24 -5.57
CA SER A 213 -4.96 -0.39 -4.51
C SER A 213 -5.72 0.94 -4.42
N LYS A 214 -6.09 1.52 -5.57
CA LYS A 214 -6.88 2.76 -5.61
C LYS A 214 -8.26 2.60 -4.96
N LEU A 215 -9.03 1.59 -5.33
CA LEU A 215 -10.37 1.34 -4.76
C LEU A 215 -10.32 1.08 -3.26
N THR A 216 -9.33 0.30 -2.82
CA THR A 216 -9.10 0.03 -1.40
C THR A 216 -8.71 1.30 -0.64
N ALA A 217 -7.80 2.10 -1.20
CA ALA A 217 -7.38 3.37 -0.61
C ALA A 217 -8.54 4.37 -0.49
N GLU A 218 -9.41 4.46 -1.50
CA GLU A 218 -10.62 5.30 -1.47
C GLU A 218 -11.58 4.87 -0.33
N ALA A 219 -11.78 3.58 -0.14
CA ALA A 219 -12.62 3.07 0.96
C ALA A 219 -11.98 3.37 2.34
N LEU A 220 -10.66 3.23 2.46
CA LEU A 220 -9.94 3.58 3.69
C LEU A 220 -9.97 5.09 3.97
N ALA A 221 -9.87 5.93 2.94
CA ALA A 221 -10.01 7.38 3.07
C ALA A 221 -11.44 7.76 3.51
N PHE A 222 -12.47 7.11 2.94
CA PHE A 222 -13.86 7.30 3.38
C PHE A 222 -14.03 6.98 4.88
N MET A 223 -13.45 5.87 5.35
CA MET A 223 -13.48 5.52 6.78
C MET A 223 -12.82 6.60 7.65
N GLN A 224 -11.65 7.07 7.23
CA GLN A 224 -10.89 8.09 7.95
C GLN A 224 -11.63 9.44 8.02
N ASP A 225 -12.21 9.89 6.90
CA ASP A 225 -12.85 11.21 6.80
C ASP A 225 -14.21 11.27 7.53
N ASN A 226 -14.88 10.13 7.67
CA ASN A 226 -16.22 10.05 8.25
C ASN A 226 -16.25 9.39 9.63
N ASP A 227 -15.10 9.03 10.21
CA ASP A 227 -15.01 8.22 11.44
C ASP A 227 -15.89 6.95 11.33
N ALA A 228 -15.87 6.33 10.14
CA ALA A 228 -16.75 5.25 9.75
C ALA A 228 -16.13 3.87 10.02
N GLY A 229 -16.98 2.90 10.33
CA GLY A 229 -16.56 1.51 10.47
C GLY A 229 -16.53 0.77 9.13
N THR A 230 -16.07 -0.47 9.16
CA THR A 230 -15.98 -1.33 7.97
C THR A 230 -17.34 -1.62 7.33
N GLU A 231 -18.42 -1.71 8.13
CA GLU A 231 -19.79 -1.89 7.63
C GLU A 231 -20.25 -0.66 6.83
N ASP A 232 -19.95 0.54 7.30
CA ASP A 232 -20.30 1.78 6.61
C ASP A 232 -19.49 1.92 5.32
N ALA A 233 -18.21 1.56 5.34
CA ALA A 233 -17.37 1.53 4.16
C ALA A 233 -17.87 0.53 3.11
N ALA A 234 -18.31 -0.66 3.54
CA ALA A 234 -18.89 -1.65 2.64
C ALA A 234 -20.19 -1.14 1.99
N LYS A 235 -21.07 -0.51 2.75
CA LYS A 235 -22.30 0.10 2.20
C LYS A 235 -21.97 1.24 1.23
N TRP A 236 -21.03 2.10 1.59
CA TRP A 236 -20.55 3.18 0.73
C TRP A 236 -20.01 2.60 -0.59
N PHE A 237 -19.16 1.57 -0.52
CA PHE A 237 -18.59 0.94 -1.70
C PHE A 237 -19.68 0.35 -2.62
N LEU A 238 -20.65 -0.35 -2.06
CA LEU A 238 -21.77 -0.91 -2.82
C LEU A 238 -22.63 0.17 -3.48
N GLN A 239 -22.74 1.36 -2.89
CA GLN A 239 -23.51 2.49 -3.44
C GLN A 239 -22.73 3.25 -4.52
N GLU A 240 -21.42 3.48 -4.31
CA GLU A 240 -20.60 4.37 -5.15
C GLU A 240 -19.81 3.63 -6.24
N ARG A 241 -19.67 2.32 -6.13
CA ARG A 241 -18.88 1.48 -7.06
C ARG A 241 -19.71 0.34 -7.65
N GLU A 242 -20.95 0.66 -8.02
CA GLU A 242 -21.88 -0.30 -8.64
C GLU A 242 -21.30 -0.92 -9.92
N ASP A 243 -20.58 -0.14 -10.72
CA ASP A 243 -19.91 -0.56 -11.94
C ASP A 243 -18.81 -1.60 -11.71
N VAL A 244 -18.27 -1.68 -10.50
CA VAL A 244 -17.25 -2.66 -10.12
C VAL A 244 -17.89 -3.95 -9.61
N TRP A 245 -18.62 -3.88 -8.49
CA TRP A 245 -19.07 -5.08 -7.77
C TRP A 245 -20.19 -5.84 -8.48
N THR A 246 -20.95 -5.21 -9.37
CA THR A 246 -22.00 -5.93 -10.11
C THR A 246 -21.45 -6.98 -11.07
N SER A 247 -20.17 -6.83 -11.46
CA SER A 247 -19.47 -7.85 -12.27
C SER A 247 -19.09 -9.11 -11.47
N TRP A 248 -19.08 -9.05 -10.14
CA TRP A 248 -18.69 -10.16 -9.27
C TRP A 248 -19.80 -11.14 -8.99
N VAL A 249 -21.04 -10.77 -9.31
CA VAL A 249 -22.25 -11.52 -8.96
C VAL A 249 -23.20 -11.62 -10.15
N SER A 250 -24.17 -12.53 -10.08
CA SER A 250 -25.23 -12.58 -11.09
C SER A 250 -26.15 -11.36 -11.03
N ASP A 251 -26.81 -11.04 -12.16
CA ASP A 251 -27.78 -9.94 -12.23
C ASP A 251 -28.89 -10.04 -11.17
N GLU A 252 -29.35 -11.27 -10.85
CA GLU A 252 -30.35 -11.51 -9.81
C GLU A 252 -29.84 -11.12 -8.43
N VAL A 253 -28.58 -11.47 -8.11
CA VAL A 253 -27.95 -11.12 -6.83
C VAL A 253 -27.71 -9.62 -6.78
N ALA A 254 -27.17 -9.03 -7.86
CA ALA A 254 -26.95 -7.59 -7.95
C ALA A 254 -28.23 -6.80 -7.68
N GLN A 255 -29.36 -7.22 -8.28
CA GLN A 255 -30.64 -6.55 -8.04
C GLN A 255 -31.11 -6.63 -6.58
N LYS A 256 -30.95 -7.80 -5.94
CA LYS A 256 -31.31 -7.96 -4.52
C LYS A 256 -30.44 -7.09 -3.60
N VAL A 257 -29.15 -6.97 -3.89
CA VAL A 257 -28.24 -6.10 -3.14
C VAL A 257 -28.68 -4.65 -3.27
N LYS A 258 -28.93 -4.16 -4.49
CA LYS A 258 -29.42 -2.79 -4.74
C LYS A 258 -30.73 -2.47 -4.01
N GLU A 259 -31.64 -3.42 -3.92
CA GLU A 259 -32.91 -3.27 -3.19
C GLU A 259 -32.74 -3.23 -1.67
N SER A 260 -31.57 -3.68 -1.15
CA SER A 260 -31.26 -3.70 0.29
C SER A 260 -30.46 -2.52 0.81
N LEU A 261 -29.88 -1.72 -0.10
CA LEU A 261 -29.09 -0.51 0.19
C LEU A 261 -29.98 0.73 0.39
#